data_120f49390ac88543d1bd8e340861eef1
#
_entry.id   120f49390ac88543d1bd8e340861eef1
#
_cell.length_a   1.000
_cell.length_b   1.000
_cell.length_c   1.000
_cell.angle_alpha   90.00
_cell.angle_beta   90.00
_cell.angle_gamma   90.00
#
_symmetry.space_group_name_H-M   'P 1'
#
loop_
_entity.id
_entity.type
_entity.pdbx_description
1 polymer ?
#
loop_
_entity_poly.entity_id
_entity_poly.type
_entity_poly.pdbx_seq_one_letter_code
_entity_poly.pdbx_strand_id
1 'polypeptide(L)'
;MAKDVTARVTRSEGWWAISVEEIPGLFTQARRLDQVADMVRDAASLLGVGVGTVEVLPVLDSDSQRMLEELETARREAEEKQRISSGLTREVIRRFRDEGLTLRDIASLVGLSQQRVAVLSKDA
;
A
#
# COMPACT_ATOMS: atom_id res chain seq x y z
N MET A 1 22.38 -20.06 1.05
CA MET A 1 21.15 -19.50 1.59
C MET A 1 20.85 -18.13 1.01
N ALA A 2 19.58 -17.85 0.80
CA ALA A 2 19.16 -16.55 0.28
C ALA A 2 19.26 -15.47 1.35
N LYS A 3 19.79 -14.31 0.99
CA LYS A 3 19.87 -13.13 1.85
C LYS A 3 18.72 -12.18 1.57
N ASP A 4 18.12 -11.63 2.64
CA ASP A 4 17.21 -10.50 2.50
C ASP A 4 18.06 -9.23 2.47
N VAL A 5 17.81 -8.39 1.50
CA VAL A 5 18.64 -7.23 1.26
C VAL A 5 17.81 -5.95 1.08
N THR A 6 18.46 -4.82 1.31
CA THR A 6 17.90 -3.48 1.07
C THR A 6 18.62 -2.85 -0.11
N ALA A 7 17.87 -2.54 -1.16
CA ALA A 7 18.38 -1.84 -2.32
C ALA A 7 18.12 -0.35 -2.16
N ARG A 8 19.18 0.43 -1.98
CA ARG A 8 19.10 1.89 -1.98
C ARG A 8 19.15 2.37 -3.42
N VAL A 9 18.18 3.16 -3.81
CA VAL A 9 18.07 3.63 -5.18
C VAL A 9 18.04 5.15 -5.23
N THR A 10 18.86 5.71 -6.11
CA THR A 10 18.98 7.16 -6.28
C THR A 10 18.78 7.50 -7.76
N ARG A 11 17.95 8.49 -8.02
CA ARG A 11 17.66 8.92 -9.39
C ARG A 11 18.84 9.68 -9.96
N SER A 12 19.29 9.27 -11.13
CA SER A 12 20.39 9.92 -11.84
C SER A 12 20.19 9.79 -13.35
N GLU A 13 20.02 10.90 -14.02
CA GLU A 13 19.94 10.98 -15.50
C GLU A 13 18.97 9.99 -16.16
N GLY A 14 17.80 9.82 -15.55
CA GLY A 14 16.78 8.95 -16.10
C GLY A 14 16.90 7.48 -15.69
N TRP A 15 17.87 7.16 -14.84
CA TRP A 15 18.08 5.82 -14.28
C TRP A 15 17.98 5.84 -12.77
N TRP A 16 17.69 4.69 -12.20
CA TRP A 16 17.81 4.47 -10.76
C TRP A 16 19.11 3.73 -10.50
N ALA A 17 20.07 4.42 -9.89
CA ALA A 17 21.33 3.81 -9.46
C ALA A 17 21.07 3.01 -8.19
N ILE A 18 21.49 1.76 -8.16
CA ILE A 18 21.19 0.80 -7.11
C ILE A 18 22.46 0.39 -6.37
N SER A 19 22.43 0.47 -5.03
CA SER A 19 23.46 -0.09 -4.18
C SER A 19 22.84 -0.97 -3.10
N VAL A 20 23.57 -2.01 -2.69
CA VAL A 20 23.09 -2.97 -1.67
C VAL A 20 24.20 -3.13 -0.65
N GLU A 21 23.97 -2.65 0.58
CA GLU A 21 24.99 -2.71 1.64
C GLU A 21 25.31 -4.14 2.06
N GLU A 22 24.33 -5.01 2.08
CA GLU A 22 24.50 -6.41 2.50
C GLU A 22 25.35 -7.24 1.56
N ILE A 23 25.57 -6.75 0.34
CA ILE A 23 26.41 -7.43 -0.66
C ILE A 23 27.46 -6.43 -1.16
N PRO A 24 28.66 -6.41 -0.54
CA PRO A 24 29.72 -5.49 -0.96
C PRO A 24 30.08 -5.67 -2.43
N GLY A 25 30.24 -4.56 -3.13
CA GLY A 25 30.57 -4.56 -4.55
C GLY A 25 29.40 -4.70 -5.50
N LEU A 26 28.18 -4.80 -4.99
CA LEU A 26 27.00 -4.86 -5.84
C LEU A 26 26.50 -3.46 -6.17
N PHE A 27 26.66 -3.07 -7.43
CA PHE A 27 26.14 -1.84 -7.99
C PHE A 27 25.50 -2.15 -9.34
N THR A 28 24.28 -1.68 -9.54
CA THR A 28 23.55 -1.88 -10.79
C THR A 28 22.60 -0.71 -11.01
N GLN A 29 21.78 -0.78 -12.01
CA GLN A 29 20.82 0.29 -12.32
C GLN A 29 19.57 -0.27 -12.97
N ALA A 30 18.48 0.50 -12.87
CA ALA A 30 17.21 0.16 -13.49
C ALA A 30 16.54 1.42 -14.04
N ARG A 31 15.75 1.27 -15.07
CA ARG A 31 14.94 2.36 -15.63
C ARG A 31 13.73 2.68 -14.76
N ARG A 32 13.17 1.66 -14.11
CA ARG A 32 11.95 1.79 -13.31
C ARG A 32 12.14 1.11 -11.96
N LEU A 33 11.44 1.62 -10.96
CA LEU A 33 11.52 1.04 -9.61
C LEU A 33 11.05 -0.41 -9.56
N ASP A 34 10.07 -0.78 -10.38
CA ASP A 34 9.57 -2.15 -10.42
C ASP A 34 10.55 -3.17 -11.00
N GLN A 35 11.65 -2.71 -11.57
CA GLN A 35 12.72 -3.56 -12.12
C GLN A 35 13.88 -3.75 -11.14
N VAL A 36 13.89 -3.01 -10.03
CA VAL A 36 15.04 -3.00 -9.10
C VAL A 36 15.32 -4.38 -8.52
N ALA A 37 14.30 -5.08 -8.06
CA ALA A 37 14.47 -6.39 -7.44
C ALA A 37 15.15 -7.39 -8.40
N ASP A 38 14.72 -7.43 -9.66
CA ASP A 38 15.29 -8.33 -10.67
C ASP A 38 16.73 -7.96 -11.00
N MET A 39 17.03 -6.66 -11.10
CA MET A 39 18.39 -6.21 -11.36
C MET A 39 19.34 -6.55 -10.21
N VAL A 40 18.86 -6.45 -8.98
CA VAL A 40 19.63 -6.86 -7.79
C VAL A 40 19.91 -8.36 -7.83
N ARG A 41 18.91 -9.18 -8.13
CA ARG A 41 19.08 -10.63 -8.22
C ARG A 41 20.05 -11.03 -9.30
N ASP A 42 19.97 -10.41 -10.46
CA ASP A 42 20.90 -10.68 -11.57
C ASP A 42 22.34 -10.31 -11.17
N ALA A 43 22.55 -9.14 -10.60
CA ALA A 43 23.87 -8.70 -10.17
C ALA A 43 24.44 -9.58 -9.05
N ALA A 44 23.60 -9.97 -8.09
CA ALA A 44 24.01 -10.86 -7.00
C ALA A 44 24.41 -12.24 -7.52
N SER A 45 23.67 -12.74 -8.50
CA SER A 45 23.96 -14.02 -9.15
C SER A 45 25.37 -14.04 -9.74
N LEU A 46 25.78 -12.94 -10.37
CA LEU A 46 27.13 -12.80 -10.91
C LEU A 46 28.21 -12.80 -9.82
N LEU A 47 27.86 -12.42 -8.61
CA LEU A 47 28.76 -12.44 -7.46
C LEU A 47 28.64 -13.74 -6.64
N GLY A 48 27.83 -14.69 -7.11
CA GLY A 48 27.64 -15.96 -6.43
C GLY A 48 26.79 -15.88 -5.18
N VAL A 49 25.94 -14.86 -5.05
CA VAL A 49 25.09 -14.65 -3.86
C VAL A 49 23.62 -14.83 -4.21
N GLY A 50 22.94 -15.69 -3.44
CA GLY A 50 21.50 -15.85 -3.53
C GLY A 50 20.78 -14.75 -2.75
N VAL A 51 19.73 -14.18 -3.36
CA VAL A 51 18.94 -13.10 -2.75
C VAL A 51 17.50 -13.56 -2.55
N GLY A 52 16.97 -13.37 -1.34
CA GLY A 52 15.58 -13.61 -0.99
C GLY A 52 14.73 -12.38 -1.26
N THR A 53 14.28 -11.73 -0.20
CA THR A 53 13.47 -10.51 -0.29
C THR A 53 14.35 -9.29 -0.61
N VAL A 54 13.90 -8.46 -1.53
CA VAL A 54 14.54 -7.18 -1.85
C VAL A 54 13.62 -6.05 -1.43
N GLU A 55 14.03 -5.29 -0.41
CA GLU A 55 13.34 -4.07 -0.02
C GLU A 55 13.94 -2.92 -0.82
N VAL A 56 13.10 -2.19 -1.55
CA VAL A 56 13.54 -1.03 -2.35
C VAL A 56 13.37 0.23 -1.52
N LEU A 57 14.48 0.92 -1.28
CA LEU A 57 14.50 2.14 -0.48
C LEU A 57 14.95 3.32 -1.35
N PRO A 58 14.00 4.09 -1.91
CA PRO A 58 14.37 5.29 -2.66
C PRO A 58 14.99 6.35 -1.76
N VAL A 59 16.11 6.91 -2.20
CA VAL A 59 16.75 8.04 -1.52
C VAL A 59 16.30 9.30 -2.24
N LEU A 60 15.47 10.08 -1.57
CA LEU A 60 14.86 11.28 -2.14
C LEU A 60 15.37 12.53 -1.41
N ASP A 61 15.23 13.68 -2.06
CA ASP A 61 15.47 14.94 -1.37
C ASP A 61 14.48 15.13 -0.21
N SER A 62 14.81 16.03 0.71
CA SER A 62 14.01 16.20 1.93
C SER A 62 12.58 16.69 1.65
N ASP A 63 12.39 17.51 0.63
CA ASP A 63 11.07 18.01 0.28
C ASP A 63 10.18 16.90 -0.30
N SER A 64 10.74 16.11 -1.20
CA SER A 64 10.01 14.96 -1.78
C SER A 64 9.68 13.92 -0.72
N GLN A 65 10.62 13.64 0.17
CA GLN A 65 10.40 12.71 1.28
C GLN A 65 9.27 13.17 2.18
N ARG A 66 9.26 14.46 2.55
CA ARG A 66 8.20 15.04 3.37
C ARG A 66 6.84 14.96 2.68
N MET A 67 6.78 15.25 1.39
CA MET A 67 5.53 15.16 0.63
C MET A 67 4.98 13.73 0.62
N LEU A 68 5.84 12.73 0.46
CA LEU A 68 5.41 11.33 0.50
C LEU A 68 4.91 10.93 1.89
N GLU A 69 5.57 11.39 2.95
CA GLU A 69 5.14 11.13 4.32
C GLU A 69 3.77 11.77 4.60
N GLU A 70 3.55 12.99 4.13
CA GLU A 70 2.25 13.66 4.24
C GLU A 70 1.16 12.89 3.50
N LEU A 71 1.47 12.40 2.30
CA LEU A 71 0.55 11.59 1.53
C LEU A 71 0.19 10.29 2.25
N GLU A 72 1.18 9.58 2.79
CA GLU A 72 0.95 8.35 3.54
C GLU A 72 0.09 8.58 4.78
N THR A 73 0.35 9.67 5.51
CA THR A 73 -0.43 10.05 6.68
C THR A 73 -1.89 10.33 6.29
N ALA A 74 -2.10 11.10 5.23
CA ALA A 74 -3.44 11.42 4.74
C ALA A 74 -4.21 10.16 4.32
N ARG A 75 -3.53 9.23 3.66
CA ARG A 75 -4.15 7.95 3.26
C ARG A 75 -4.56 7.12 4.46
N ARG A 76 -3.70 7.01 5.47
CA ARG A 76 -4.03 6.27 6.70
C ARG A 76 -5.22 6.88 7.42
N GLU A 77 -5.27 8.21 7.50
CA GLU A 77 -6.40 8.92 8.11
C GLU A 77 -7.70 8.69 7.33
N ALA A 78 -7.62 8.71 6.01
CA ALA A 78 -8.79 8.46 5.15
C ALA A 78 -9.29 7.02 5.31
N GLU A 79 -8.39 6.05 5.35
CA GLU A 79 -8.73 4.64 5.56
C GLU A 79 -9.38 4.42 6.92
N GLU A 80 -8.85 5.06 7.97
CA GLU A 80 -9.40 4.98 9.31
C GLU A 80 -10.81 5.55 9.37
N LYS A 81 -11.03 6.72 8.77
CA LYS A 81 -12.37 7.33 8.72
C LYS A 81 -13.34 6.49 7.91
N GLN A 82 -12.87 5.88 6.82
CA GLN A 82 -13.69 4.97 6.02
C GLN A 82 -14.10 3.74 6.83
N ARG A 83 -13.19 3.19 7.61
CA ARG A 83 -13.45 2.04 8.47
C ARG A 83 -14.50 2.39 9.53
N ILE A 84 -14.36 3.54 10.17
CA ILE A 84 -15.30 4.03 11.18
C ILE A 84 -16.68 4.25 10.54
N SER A 85 -16.72 4.89 9.39
CA SER A 85 -17.96 5.15 8.66
C SER A 85 -18.68 3.85 8.28
N SER A 86 -17.93 2.86 7.80
CA SER A 86 -18.49 1.55 7.45
C SER A 86 -19.06 0.83 8.66
N GLY A 87 -18.37 0.90 9.80
CA GLY A 87 -18.85 0.32 11.06
C GLY A 87 -20.14 0.96 11.54
N LEU A 88 -20.19 2.29 11.52
CA LEU A 88 -21.40 3.03 11.92
C LEU A 88 -22.57 2.74 10.98
N THR A 89 -22.31 2.63 9.69
CA THR A 89 -23.35 2.30 8.71
C THR A 89 -23.99 0.94 9.04
N ARG A 90 -23.19 -0.07 9.35
CA ARG A 90 -23.68 -1.40 9.72
C ARG A 90 -24.49 -1.35 11.02
N GLU A 91 -24.04 -0.58 12.01
CA GLU A 91 -24.77 -0.41 13.27
C GLU A 91 -26.14 0.24 13.05
N VAL A 92 -26.19 1.29 12.24
CA VAL A 92 -27.44 1.99 11.93
C VAL A 92 -28.40 1.06 11.21
N ILE A 93 -27.92 0.32 10.22
CA ILE A 93 -28.72 -0.65 9.47
C ILE A 93 -29.30 -1.71 10.43
N ARG A 94 -28.47 -2.27 11.30
CA ARG A 94 -28.91 -3.28 12.27
C ARG A 94 -30.00 -2.72 13.17
N ARG A 95 -29.81 -1.54 13.71
CA ARG A 95 -30.79 -0.89 14.58
C ARG A 95 -32.13 -0.71 13.88
N PHE A 96 -32.10 -0.18 12.66
CA PHE A 96 -33.36 0.06 11.93
C PHE A 96 -34.03 -1.24 11.49
N ARG A 97 -33.26 -2.26 11.16
CA ARG A 97 -33.83 -3.59 10.88
C ARG A 97 -34.53 -4.16 12.12
N ASP A 98 -33.92 -4.02 13.28
CA ASP A 98 -34.48 -4.48 14.55
C ASP A 98 -35.77 -3.70 14.89
N GLU A 99 -35.88 -2.46 14.48
CA GLU A 99 -37.07 -1.64 14.64
C GLU A 99 -38.16 -1.95 13.60
N GLY A 100 -37.88 -2.84 12.66
CA GLY A 100 -38.83 -3.27 11.64
C GLY A 100 -38.87 -2.43 10.37
N LEU A 101 -37.90 -1.52 10.17
CA LEU A 101 -37.85 -0.74 8.95
C LEU A 101 -37.56 -1.59 7.73
N THR A 102 -38.14 -1.22 6.58
CA THR A 102 -37.84 -1.87 5.31
C THR A 102 -36.47 -1.44 4.81
N LEU A 103 -35.88 -2.26 3.93
CA LEU A 103 -34.61 -1.92 3.29
C LEU A 103 -34.71 -0.60 2.52
N ARG A 104 -35.86 -0.33 1.90
CA ARG A 104 -36.10 0.91 1.17
C ARG A 104 -36.04 2.13 2.07
N ASP A 105 -36.68 2.06 3.23
CA ASP A 105 -36.67 3.16 4.19
C ASP A 105 -35.27 3.38 4.75
N ILE A 106 -34.56 2.31 5.08
CA ILE A 106 -33.18 2.39 5.57
C ILE A 106 -32.29 3.04 4.52
N ALA A 107 -32.41 2.63 3.26
CA ALA A 107 -31.64 3.20 2.16
C ALA A 107 -31.83 4.72 2.07
N SER A 108 -33.07 5.19 2.21
CA SER A 108 -33.38 6.62 2.21
C SER A 108 -32.73 7.35 3.39
N LEU A 109 -32.74 6.74 4.57
CA LEU A 109 -32.19 7.35 5.78
C LEU A 109 -30.66 7.43 5.75
N VAL A 110 -30.00 6.38 5.28
CA VAL A 110 -28.53 6.32 5.28
C VAL A 110 -27.89 6.87 4.00
N GLY A 111 -28.69 7.19 2.99
CA GLY A 111 -28.18 7.77 1.75
C GLY A 111 -27.46 6.76 0.84
N LEU A 112 -27.85 5.50 0.90
CA LEU A 112 -27.29 4.43 0.07
C LEU A 112 -28.38 3.83 -0.83
N SER A 113 -28.00 3.04 -1.82
CA SER A 113 -28.95 2.29 -2.62
C SER A 113 -29.56 1.15 -1.78
N GLN A 114 -30.76 0.75 -2.13
CA GLN A 114 -31.44 -0.38 -1.48
C GLN A 114 -30.61 -1.67 -1.62
N GLN A 115 -30.00 -1.88 -2.78
CA GLN A 115 -29.13 -3.03 -3.04
C GLN A 115 -27.92 -3.03 -2.12
N ARG A 116 -27.29 -1.88 -1.91
CA ARG A 116 -26.14 -1.76 -1.02
C ARG A 116 -26.52 -2.03 0.42
N VAL A 117 -27.67 -1.51 0.87
CA VAL A 117 -28.20 -1.78 2.21
C VAL A 117 -28.44 -3.28 2.39
N ALA A 118 -29.01 -3.95 1.40
CA ALA A 118 -29.25 -5.39 1.46
C ALA A 118 -27.95 -6.18 1.65
N VAL A 119 -26.90 -5.81 0.93
CA VAL A 119 -25.56 -6.44 1.08
C VAL A 119 -25.01 -6.21 2.48
N LEU A 120 -25.02 -4.97 2.96
CA LEU A 120 -24.50 -4.63 4.28
C LEU A 120 -25.32 -5.24 5.42
N SER A 121 -26.61 -5.42 5.22
CA SER A 121 -27.50 -6.05 6.19
C SER A 121 -27.12 -7.52 6.46
N LYS A 122 -26.60 -8.22 5.48
CA LYS A 122 -26.14 -9.61 5.64
C LYS A 122 -24.85 -9.70 6.45
N ASP A 123 -24.03 -8.65 6.42
CA ASP A 123 -22.74 -8.58 7.10
C ASP A 123 -22.86 -7.98 8.51
N ALA A 124 -24.02 -7.55 8.88
CA ALA A 124 -24.26 -6.89 10.17
C ALA A 124 -24.55 -7.90 11.30
#